data_f667fef71c9ebf7eff81532673538471
#
_entry.id   f667fef71c9ebf7eff81532673538471
#
_cell.length_a   1.000
_cell.length_b   1.000
_cell.length_c   1.000
_cell.angle_alpha   90.00
_cell.angle_beta   90.00
_cell.angle_gamma   90.00
#
_symmetry.space_group_name_H-M   'P 1'
#
loop_
_entity.id
_entity.type
_entity.pdbx_description
1 polymer ?
#
loop_
_entity_poly.entity_id
_entity_poly.type
_entity_poly.pdbx_seq_one_letter_code
_entity_poly.pdbx_strand_id
1 'polypeptide(L)'
;MRRLRTASRRRLATVVAAVLLLAAGGGIAQAALSGSGPTPDPKPLDRAVLDALNAPEVEGVSARVTFTNGLLPAGSLPNGSASPLAAGAEGRLWVSPQGARLELQSEAGDAQIVADGERVTVYDSASETAYTLPAPRDRAKAEHEGDATLADVRRGLDRLAEAWTLSGAQPTSTAGRPTYTVRIAPKDDGGLLGAAELAWDAARGVPLRAAVFAQGQDEPVLELEATDVSYGAIDAGVFDTKPPAGSEIVEIDPPAHDGAEPSRVRGVDAVQERLGFQLSAPAELAGLPRTDVRLVNANGSPAALSVYGEGMGAILVLQREAGEQREVPEGLPRVNIDGATGTELATPLGTLVTFERGGVSYTVVGSVPPVAAENAARGL
;
A
#
# COMPACT_ATOMS: atom_id res chain seq x y z
N MET A 1 25.68 -14.82 -19.20
CA MET A 1 24.23 -15.07 -19.39
C MET A 1 23.48 -15.50 -18.12
N ARG A 2 24.14 -15.71 -16.97
CA ARG A 2 23.49 -16.15 -15.69
C ARG A 2 22.89 -15.00 -14.84
N ARG A 3 23.17 -13.73 -15.15
CA ARG A 3 22.75 -12.58 -14.33
C ARG A 3 21.34 -12.05 -14.58
N LEU A 4 20.64 -12.53 -15.61
CA LEU A 4 19.29 -12.10 -15.97
C LEU A 4 18.17 -12.90 -15.28
N ARG A 5 18.47 -14.06 -14.70
CA ARG A 5 17.47 -14.99 -14.15
C ARG A 5 16.81 -14.56 -12.83
N THR A 6 17.45 -13.72 -12.03
CA THR A 6 16.93 -13.34 -10.70
C THR A 6 16.12 -12.05 -10.69
N ALA A 7 16.10 -11.29 -11.79
CA ALA A 7 15.46 -9.99 -11.84
C ALA A 7 13.93 -10.03 -12.02
N SER A 8 13.37 -11.05 -12.72
CA SER A 8 11.94 -11.07 -13.06
C SER A 8 11.02 -11.39 -11.87
N ARG A 9 11.39 -12.36 -11.03
CA ARG A 9 10.62 -12.72 -9.82
C ARG A 9 10.58 -11.57 -8.79
N ARG A 10 11.67 -10.80 -8.70
CA ARG A 10 11.79 -9.68 -7.76
C ARG A 10 10.95 -8.48 -8.18
N ARG A 11 10.87 -8.17 -9.47
CA ARG A 11 10.04 -7.08 -9.99
C ARG A 11 8.56 -7.40 -9.91
N LEU A 12 8.16 -8.64 -10.13
CA LEU A 12 6.79 -9.09 -9.89
C LEU A 12 6.41 -8.93 -8.41
N ALA A 13 7.30 -9.33 -7.49
CA ALA A 13 7.12 -9.11 -6.05
C ALA A 13 7.09 -7.62 -5.70
N THR A 14 7.83 -6.75 -6.42
CA THR A 14 7.82 -5.30 -6.18
C THR A 14 6.54 -4.65 -6.67
N VAL A 15 5.97 -5.08 -7.81
CA VAL A 15 4.67 -4.58 -8.28
C VAL A 15 3.55 -5.06 -7.38
N VAL A 16 3.57 -6.34 -6.97
CA VAL A 16 2.63 -6.87 -5.97
C VAL A 16 2.83 -6.20 -4.62
N ALA A 17 4.07 -5.95 -4.19
CA ALA A 17 4.36 -5.20 -2.96
C ALA A 17 3.98 -3.72 -3.08
N ALA A 18 4.08 -3.08 -4.25
CA ALA A 18 3.60 -1.70 -4.44
C ALA A 18 2.07 -1.63 -4.40
N VAL A 19 1.38 -2.59 -5.00
CA VAL A 19 -0.08 -2.73 -4.88
C VAL A 19 -0.48 -3.07 -3.44
N LEU A 20 0.28 -3.95 -2.75
CA LEU A 20 0.04 -4.29 -1.34
C LEU A 20 0.47 -3.18 -0.37
N LEU A 21 1.46 -2.35 -0.70
CA LEU A 21 1.87 -1.20 0.13
C LEU A 21 0.89 -0.02 0.00
N LEU A 22 0.23 0.13 -1.15
CA LEU A 22 -0.94 1.00 -1.27
C LEU A 22 -2.15 0.43 -0.51
N ALA A 23 -2.12 -0.88 -0.22
CA ALA A 23 -3.16 -1.66 0.41
C ALA A 23 -2.88 -2.01 1.89
N ALA A 24 -1.82 -1.49 2.52
CA ALA A 24 -1.51 -1.79 3.91
C ALA A 24 -2.55 -1.19 4.87
N GLY A 25 -3.62 -1.91 5.04
CA GLY A 25 -4.68 -1.67 6.00
C GLY A 25 -5.93 -2.50 5.71
N GLY A 26 -6.15 -3.57 6.29
CA GLY A 26 -7.25 -4.16 6.60
C GLY A 26 -8.15 -5.27 6.54
N GLY A 27 -8.64 -6.07 7.22
CA GLY A 27 -9.85 -6.71 7.69
C GLY A 27 -10.36 -8.04 7.10
N ILE A 28 -11.03 -8.91 7.81
CA ILE A 28 -11.44 -10.28 7.41
C ILE A 28 -12.89 -10.40 6.96
N ALA A 29 -13.11 -11.02 5.78
CA ALA A 29 -14.36 -11.74 5.48
C ALA A 29 -14.13 -12.92 4.54
N GLN A 30 -14.94 -13.94 4.69
CA GLN A 30 -14.87 -15.17 3.92
C GLN A 30 -15.78 -15.03 2.70
N ALA A 31 -15.27 -14.41 1.63
CA ALA A 31 -15.98 -14.39 0.36
C ALA A 31 -16.01 -15.82 -0.22
N ALA A 32 -17.19 -16.26 -0.62
CA ALA A 32 -17.35 -17.51 -1.34
C ALA A 32 -16.60 -17.43 -2.67
N LEU A 33 -15.46 -18.09 -2.75
CA LEU A 33 -14.62 -18.17 -3.94
C LEU A 33 -15.30 -19.09 -4.98
N SER A 34 -16.26 -18.54 -5.71
CA SER A 34 -17.01 -19.26 -6.74
C SER A 34 -16.49 -18.90 -8.13
N GLY A 35 -15.21 -19.13 -8.37
CA GLY A 35 -14.70 -19.21 -9.72
C GLY A 35 -15.06 -20.59 -10.34
N SER A 36 -15.91 -20.63 -11.36
CA SER A 36 -16.30 -21.86 -12.06
C SER A 36 -15.23 -22.42 -13.00
N GLY A 37 -13.96 -22.34 -12.61
CA GLY A 37 -12.80 -22.78 -13.36
C GLY A 37 -12.09 -23.98 -12.72
N PRO A 38 -11.05 -24.54 -13.39
CA PRO A 38 -10.26 -25.63 -12.86
C PRO A 38 -9.52 -25.22 -11.59
N THR A 39 -9.52 -26.07 -10.58
CA THR A 39 -8.78 -25.87 -9.32
C THR A 39 -7.62 -26.86 -9.20
N PRO A 40 -6.52 -26.51 -8.52
CA PRO A 40 -5.43 -27.45 -8.29
C PRO A 40 -5.76 -28.43 -7.16
N ASP A 41 -5.01 -29.51 -7.04
CA ASP A 41 -5.12 -30.44 -5.93
C ASP A 41 -4.78 -29.74 -4.60
N PRO A 42 -5.50 -30.04 -3.50
CA PRO A 42 -5.19 -29.49 -2.19
C PRO A 42 -3.76 -29.83 -1.74
N LYS A 43 -3.05 -28.84 -1.19
CA LYS A 43 -1.73 -29.06 -0.58
C LYS A 43 -1.48 -28.10 0.59
N PRO A 44 -0.55 -28.47 1.52
CA PRO A 44 -0.15 -27.58 2.61
C PRO A 44 0.44 -26.26 2.09
N LEU A 45 0.24 -25.17 2.83
CA LEU A 45 0.68 -23.82 2.44
C LEU A 45 2.20 -23.75 2.18
N ASP A 46 3.02 -24.38 3.05
CA ASP A 46 4.48 -24.41 2.89
C ASP A 46 4.91 -25.07 1.58
N ARG A 47 4.18 -26.09 1.13
CA ARG A 47 4.43 -26.75 -0.16
C ARG A 47 3.95 -25.92 -1.33
N ALA A 48 2.74 -25.31 -1.24
CA ALA A 48 2.21 -24.45 -2.30
C ALA A 48 3.12 -23.24 -2.53
N VAL A 49 3.63 -22.63 -1.46
CA VAL A 49 4.58 -21.50 -1.52
C VAL A 49 5.93 -21.96 -2.09
N LEU A 50 6.45 -23.12 -1.64
CA LEU A 50 7.70 -23.64 -2.16
C LEU A 50 7.63 -23.90 -3.68
N ASP A 51 6.54 -24.55 -4.13
CA ASP A 51 6.34 -24.82 -5.56
C ASP A 51 6.23 -23.51 -6.36
N ALA A 52 5.56 -22.49 -5.83
CA ALA A 52 5.46 -21.18 -6.46
C ALA A 52 6.83 -20.47 -6.57
N LEU A 53 7.65 -20.54 -5.51
CA LEU A 53 8.99 -19.92 -5.50
C LEU A 53 9.96 -20.62 -6.46
N ASN A 54 9.83 -21.95 -6.62
CA ASN A 54 10.68 -22.76 -7.48
C ASN A 54 10.04 -23.05 -8.85
N ALA A 55 8.88 -22.46 -9.15
CA ALA A 55 8.23 -22.61 -10.45
C ALA A 55 9.12 -22.07 -11.59
N PRO A 56 9.02 -22.63 -12.80
CA PRO A 56 9.76 -22.14 -13.95
C PRO A 56 9.53 -20.63 -14.18
N GLU A 57 10.59 -19.93 -14.49
CA GLU A 57 10.50 -18.51 -14.82
C GLU A 57 9.65 -18.29 -16.08
N VAL A 58 8.81 -17.24 -16.05
CA VAL A 58 8.10 -16.78 -17.22
C VAL A 58 8.85 -15.60 -17.85
N GLU A 59 8.94 -15.56 -19.18
CA GLU A 59 9.60 -14.48 -19.91
C GLU A 59 8.85 -13.14 -19.72
N GLY A 60 7.53 -13.23 -19.55
CA GLY A 60 6.67 -12.12 -19.24
C GLY A 60 5.23 -12.56 -19.03
N VAL A 61 4.45 -11.63 -18.50
CA VAL A 61 3.02 -11.79 -18.20
C VAL A 61 2.26 -10.67 -18.88
N SER A 62 1.23 -11.00 -19.64
CA SER A 62 0.24 -10.06 -20.14
C SER A 62 -1.13 -10.47 -19.61
N ALA A 63 -1.85 -9.55 -18.95
CA ALA A 63 -3.15 -9.84 -18.37
C ALA A 63 -4.15 -8.72 -18.66
N ARG A 64 -5.43 -9.09 -18.79
CA ARG A 64 -6.52 -8.16 -18.52
C ARG A 64 -6.79 -8.17 -17.04
N VAL A 65 -7.09 -7.02 -16.49
CA VAL A 65 -7.29 -6.86 -15.04
C VAL A 65 -8.52 -6.03 -14.75
N THR A 66 -9.13 -6.31 -13.61
CA THR A 66 -10.09 -5.43 -12.94
C THR A 66 -9.42 -4.86 -11.71
N PHE A 67 -9.53 -3.56 -11.54
CA PHE A 67 -9.07 -2.83 -10.35
C PHE A 67 -10.26 -2.27 -9.62
N THR A 68 -10.41 -2.62 -8.34
CA THR A 68 -11.44 -2.10 -7.44
C THR A 68 -10.78 -1.22 -6.39
N ASN A 69 -11.33 -0.01 -6.21
CA ASN A 69 -10.92 0.88 -5.12
C ASN A 69 -12.16 1.45 -4.42
N GLY A 70 -12.41 0.97 -3.22
CA GLY A 70 -13.45 1.43 -2.30
C GLY A 70 -12.91 2.26 -1.13
N LEU A 71 -11.66 2.76 -1.21
CA LEU A 71 -11.07 3.56 -0.13
C LEU A 71 -11.70 4.95 -0.03
N LEU A 72 -12.06 5.53 -1.17
CA LEU A 72 -12.62 6.86 -1.22
C LEU A 72 -14.12 6.77 -1.52
N PRO A 73 -15.00 7.36 -0.68
CA PRO A 73 -16.41 7.45 -1.00
C PRO A 73 -16.60 8.17 -2.35
N ALA A 74 -17.55 7.69 -3.15
CA ALA A 74 -17.90 8.34 -4.41
C ALA A 74 -18.23 9.83 -4.18
N GLY A 75 -17.56 10.73 -4.89
CA GLY A 75 -17.73 12.18 -4.75
C GLY A 75 -16.86 12.86 -3.69
N SER A 76 -15.99 12.14 -2.97
CA SER A 76 -15.04 12.74 -2.01
C SER A 76 -13.77 13.32 -2.64
N LEU A 77 -13.62 13.18 -3.96
CA LEU A 77 -12.51 13.79 -4.69
C LEU A 77 -12.85 15.22 -5.11
N PRO A 78 -11.88 16.15 -5.02
CA PRO A 78 -12.05 17.52 -5.48
C PRO A 78 -12.52 17.57 -6.94
N ASN A 79 -13.40 18.51 -7.25
CA ASN A 79 -13.86 18.85 -8.62
C ASN A 79 -14.59 17.75 -9.39
N GLY A 80 -15.11 16.70 -8.74
CA GLY A 80 -15.79 15.61 -9.43
C GLY A 80 -14.85 14.78 -10.33
N SER A 81 -13.56 14.94 -10.19
CA SER A 81 -12.52 14.21 -10.93
C SER A 81 -12.45 12.78 -10.39
N ALA A 82 -13.31 11.92 -10.88
CA ALA A 82 -13.20 10.51 -10.60
C ALA A 82 -12.01 9.96 -11.43
N SER A 83 -10.84 9.85 -10.82
CA SER A 83 -9.71 9.13 -11.42
C SER A 83 -9.99 7.62 -11.44
N PRO A 84 -9.60 6.89 -12.49
CA PRO A 84 -9.63 5.42 -12.51
C PRO A 84 -8.96 4.79 -11.29
N LEU A 85 -7.92 5.44 -10.78
CA LEU A 85 -7.22 4.99 -9.57
C LEU A 85 -8.05 5.14 -8.30
N ALA A 86 -9.03 6.04 -8.29
CA ALA A 86 -9.88 6.31 -7.13
C ALA A 86 -11.22 5.59 -7.16
N ALA A 87 -11.77 5.36 -8.37
CA ALA A 87 -13.12 4.79 -8.54
C ALA A 87 -13.12 3.30 -8.89
N GLY A 88 -11.96 2.76 -9.29
CA GLY A 88 -11.85 1.45 -9.90
C GLY A 88 -11.96 1.52 -11.44
N ALA A 89 -11.48 0.49 -12.11
CA ALA A 89 -11.34 0.45 -13.56
C ALA A 89 -11.08 -0.96 -14.09
N GLU A 90 -11.28 -1.15 -15.38
CA GLU A 90 -10.73 -2.29 -16.11
C GLU A 90 -9.42 -1.89 -16.77
N GLY A 91 -8.56 -2.88 -17.08
CA GLY A 91 -7.29 -2.53 -17.67
C GLY A 91 -6.47 -3.68 -18.20
N ARG A 92 -5.20 -3.35 -18.46
CA ARG A 92 -4.19 -4.30 -18.91
C ARG A 92 -2.91 -4.16 -18.09
N LEU A 93 -2.32 -5.30 -17.78
CA LEU A 93 -1.06 -5.39 -17.06
C LEU A 93 -0.03 -6.13 -17.92
N TRP A 94 1.17 -5.57 -18.03
CA TRP A 94 2.33 -6.22 -18.61
C TRP A 94 3.46 -6.20 -17.58
N VAL A 95 4.10 -7.35 -17.39
CA VAL A 95 5.25 -7.49 -16.49
C VAL A 95 6.31 -8.36 -17.17
N SER A 96 7.54 -7.90 -17.14
CA SER A 96 8.69 -8.64 -17.63
C SER A 96 9.96 -8.25 -16.86
N PRO A 97 11.13 -8.87 -17.12
CA PRO A 97 12.39 -8.42 -16.55
C PRO A 97 12.77 -6.98 -16.88
N GLN A 98 12.22 -6.39 -17.94
CA GLN A 98 12.50 -5.03 -18.38
C GLN A 98 11.69 -3.98 -17.62
N GLY A 99 10.47 -4.34 -17.18
CA GLY A 99 9.60 -3.41 -16.49
C GLY A 99 8.21 -3.95 -16.19
N ALA A 100 7.36 -3.06 -15.69
CA ALA A 100 5.94 -3.30 -15.51
C ALA A 100 5.13 -2.11 -16.03
N ARG A 101 3.98 -2.39 -16.63
CA ARG A 101 3.02 -1.38 -17.08
C ARG A 101 1.60 -1.81 -16.74
N LEU A 102 0.87 -0.95 -16.07
CA LEU A 102 -0.56 -1.09 -15.82
C LEU A 102 -1.27 0.07 -16.49
N GLU A 103 -2.23 -0.24 -17.32
CA GLU A 103 -3.18 0.70 -17.92
C GLU A 103 -4.54 0.44 -17.31
N LEU A 104 -5.21 1.48 -16.84
CA LEU A 104 -6.55 1.43 -16.30
C LEU A 104 -7.44 2.40 -17.06
N GLN A 105 -8.65 1.96 -17.40
CA GLN A 105 -9.65 2.73 -18.13
C GLN A 105 -11.00 2.65 -17.43
N SER A 106 -11.66 3.78 -17.31
CA SER A 106 -13.01 3.89 -16.76
C SER A 106 -13.77 5.04 -17.44
N GLU A 107 -15.04 5.21 -17.09
CA GLU A 107 -15.81 6.40 -17.51
C GLU A 107 -15.20 7.71 -17.00
N ALA A 108 -14.39 7.63 -15.95
CA ALA A 108 -13.71 8.76 -15.33
C ALA A 108 -12.40 9.17 -16.03
N GLY A 109 -11.97 8.44 -17.03
CA GLY A 109 -10.73 8.67 -17.77
C GLY A 109 -9.79 7.47 -17.76
N ASP A 110 -8.52 7.73 -18.06
CA ASP A 110 -7.46 6.74 -18.16
C ASP A 110 -6.38 7.03 -17.12
N ALA A 111 -5.80 5.98 -16.55
CA ALA A 111 -4.60 6.08 -15.72
C ALA A 111 -3.55 5.07 -16.21
N GLN A 112 -2.29 5.43 -16.08
CA GLN A 112 -1.18 4.58 -16.48
C GLN A 112 -0.10 4.58 -15.38
N ILE A 113 0.38 3.40 -15.03
CA ILE A 113 1.52 3.22 -14.14
C ILE A 113 2.60 2.46 -14.90
N VAL A 114 3.79 3.05 -15.02
CA VAL A 114 4.94 2.43 -15.68
C VAL A 114 6.12 2.40 -14.72
N ALA A 115 6.70 1.22 -14.55
CA ALA A 115 7.95 1.01 -13.82
C ALA A 115 8.99 0.46 -14.79
N ASP A 116 10.04 1.22 -15.08
CA ASP A 116 11.13 0.84 -16.00
C ASP A 116 12.36 0.26 -15.26
N GLY A 117 12.29 0.17 -13.96
CA GLY A 117 13.37 -0.32 -13.07
C GLY A 117 14.22 0.78 -12.45
N GLU A 118 14.17 2.01 -12.96
CA GLU A 118 14.80 3.19 -12.36
C GLU A 118 13.76 4.13 -11.75
N ARG A 119 12.61 4.24 -12.38
CA ARG A 119 11.52 5.14 -12.02
C ARG A 119 10.17 4.42 -12.05
N VAL A 120 9.23 4.95 -11.28
CA VAL A 120 7.81 4.66 -11.40
C VAL A 120 7.12 5.95 -11.83
N THR A 121 6.43 5.92 -12.95
CA THR A 121 5.63 7.05 -13.43
C THR A 121 4.16 6.69 -13.33
N VAL A 122 3.37 7.53 -12.67
CA VAL A 122 1.91 7.41 -12.56
C VAL A 122 1.32 8.59 -13.32
N TYR A 123 0.65 8.32 -14.42
CA TYR A 123 -0.08 9.32 -15.18
C TYR A 123 -1.58 9.18 -14.95
N ASP A 124 -2.26 10.28 -14.73
CA ASP A 124 -3.71 10.39 -14.58
C ASP A 124 -4.24 11.38 -15.61
N SER A 125 -5.09 10.92 -16.54
CA SER A 125 -5.64 11.76 -17.59
C SER A 125 -6.67 12.78 -17.08
N ALA A 126 -7.31 12.52 -15.93
CA ALA A 126 -8.29 13.44 -15.37
C ALA A 126 -7.66 14.75 -14.84
N SER A 127 -6.43 14.66 -14.35
CA SER A 127 -5.63 15.82 -13.90
C SER A 127 -4.57 16.25 -14.92
N GLU A 128 -4.39 15.51 -16.01
CA GLU A 128 -3.30 15.67 -16.98
C GLU A 128 -1.90 15.71 -16.35
N THR A 129 -1.75 15.05 -15.19
CA THR A 129 -0.54 15.09 -14.36
C THR A 129 0.18 13.75 -14.36
N ALA A 130 1.49 13.80 -14.49
CA ALA A 130 2.38 12.64 -14.34
C ALA A 130 3.25 12.79 -13.09
N TYR A 131 3.04 11.91 -12.13
CA TYR A 131 3.86 11.80 -10.93
C TYR A 131 5.00 10.83 -11.19
N THR A 132 6.24 11.26 -10.99
CA THR A 132 7.43 10.43 -11.18
C THR A 132 8.17 10.25 -9.86
N LEU A 133 8.39 8.99 -9.48
CA LEU A 133 9.11 8.60 -8.28
C LEU A 133 10.30 7.72 -8.66
N PRO A 134 11.42 7.76 -7.92
CA PRO A 134 12.46 6.75 -8.06
C PRO A 134 11.90 5.36 -7.74
N ALA A 135 12.26 4.37 -8.55
CA ALA A 135 11.87 2.99 -8.25
C ALA A 135 12.43 2.57 -6.88
N PRO A 136 11.68 1.80 -6.09
CA PRO A 136 12.17 1.28 -4.82
C PRO A 136 13.49 0.54 -5.05
N ARG A 137 14.56 0.98 -4.40
CA ARG A 137 15.82 0.25 -4.44
C ARG A 137 15.62 -1.08 -3.76
N ASP A 138 15.96 -2.17 -4.45
CA ASP A 138 15.94 -3.52 -3.89
C ASP A 138 16.84 -3.57 -2.64
N ARG A 139 16.31 -3.27 -1.46
CA ARG A 139 16.99 -3.49 -0.18
C ARG A 139 17.17 -4.98 0.14
N ALA A 140 16.48 -5.85 -0.57
CA ALA A 140 16.60 -7.29 -0.47
C ALA A 140 17.53 -7.86 -1.56
N LYS A 141 18.74 -7.32 -1.72
CA LYS A 141 19.87 -8.12 -2.14
C LYS A 141 20.28 -9.03 -0.97
N ALA A 142 19.32 -9.76 -0.42
CA ALA A 142 19.64 -10.87 0.45
C ALA A 142 20.13 -12.02 -0.43
N GLU A 143 21.38 -12.33 -0.23
CA GLU A 143 22.17 -13.45 -0.69
C GLU A 143 21.43 -14.78 -0.51
N HIS A 144 20.52 -15.09 -1.43
CA HIS A 144 20.06 -16.46 -1.61
C HIS A 144 20.38 -16.83 -3.07
N GLU A 145 21.64 -17.21 -3.30
CA GLU A 145 22.03 -17.95 -4.48
C GLU A 145 21.54 -19.39 -4.31
N GLY A 146 20.40 -19.73 -4.90
CA GLY A 146 19.86 -21.09 -4.92
C GLY A 146 18.33 -21.13 -4.94
N ASP A 147 17.78 -22.31 -5.17
CA ASP A 147 16.36 -22.57 -5.06
C ASP A 147 15.93 -22.48 -3.57
N ALA A 148 14.72 -21.96 -3.33
CA ALA A 148 14.16 -21.93 -1.99
C ALA A 148 13.99 -23.34 -1.44
N THR A 149 14.35 -23.55 -0.17
CA THR A 149 14.13 -24.84 0.50
C THR A 149 12.85 -24.81 1.32
N LEU A 150 12.30 -25.97 1.62
CA LEU A 150 11.12 -26.07 2.50
C LEU A 150 11.37 -25.48 3.89
N ALA A 151 12.61 -25.60 4.38
CA ALA A 151 13.00 -25.02 5.68
C ALA A 151 13.01 -23.49 5.64
N ASP A 152 13.39 -22.88 4.52
CA ASP A 152 13.37 -21.43 4.35
C ASP A 152 11.94 -20.91 4.30
N VAL A 153 11.08 -21.59 3.55
CA VAL A 153 9.64 -21.27 3.48
C VAL A 153 9.00 -21.36 4.85
N ARG A 154 9.21 -22.47 5.58
CA ARG A 154 8.65 -22.64 6.92
C ARG A 154 9.10 -21.54 7.88
N ARG A 155 10.41 -21.24 7.92
CA ARG A 155 10.93 -20.14 8.75
C ARG A 155 10.31 -18.78 8.40
N GLY A 156 10.03 -18.54 7.11
CA GLY A 156 9.35 -17.33 6.65
C GLY A 156 7.89 -17.29 7.11
N LEU A 157 7.16 -18.41 6.94
CA LEU A 157 5.77 -18.52 7.39
C LEU A 157 5.65 -18.46 8.90
N ASP A 158 6.55 -19.09 9.66
CA ASP A 158 6.57 -19.05 11.13
C ASP A 158 6.75 -17.59 11.62
N ARG A 159 7.70 -16.84 11.04
CA ARG A 159 7.89 -15.42 11.38
C ARG A 159 6.65 -14.56 11.03
N LEU A 160 6.04 -14.82 9.88
CA LEU A 160 4.82 -14.12 9.50
C LEU A 160 3.67 -14.48 10.47
N ALA A 161 3.60 -15.76 10.88
CA ALA A 161 2.61 -16.26 11.80
C ALA A 161 2.79 -15.75 13.25
N GLU A 162 3.87 -15.06 13.59
CA GLU A 162 4.00 -14.40 14.91
C GLU A 162 2.95 -13.29 15.08
N ALA A 163 2.75 -12.46 14.05
CA ALA A 163 1.83 -11.32 14.08
C ALA A 163 0.55 -11.54 13.26
N TRP A 164 0.51 -12.57 12.40
CA TRP A 164 -0.55 -12.78 11.43
C TRP A 164 -1.13 -14.18 11.49
N THR A 165 -2.44 -14.29 11.30
CA THR A 165 -3.12 -15.56 11.04
C THR A 165 -3.08 -15.84 9.55
N LEU A 166 -2.61 -17.01 9.17
CA LEU A 166 -2.55 -17.45 7.77
C LEU A 166 -3.60 -18.54 7.54
N SER A 167 -4.36 -18.45 6.46
CA SER A 167 -5.15 -19.59 6.00
C SER A 167 -4.21 -20.66 5.41
N GLY A 168 -4.72 -21.86 5.23
CA GLY A 168 -4.09 -22.82 4.32
C GLY A 168 -4.09 -22.31 2.88
N ALA A 169 -3.33 -22.97 1.99
CA ALA A 169 -3.44 -22.74 0.55
C ALA A 169 -4.78 -23.30 0.06
N GLN A 170 -5.72 -22.40 -0.23
CA GLN A 170 -7.06 -22.79 -0.72
C GLN A 170 -7.01 -22.97 -2.23
N PRO A 171 -7.39 -24.16 -2.77
CA PRO A 171 -7.54 -24.36 -4.20
C PRO A 171 -8.66 -23.47 -4.76
N THR A 172 -8.33 -22.64 -5.75
CA THR A 172 -9.26 -21.69 -6.37
C THR A 172 -9.02 -21.64 -7.88
N SER A 173 -9.74 -20.79 -8.58
CA SER A 173 -9.54 -20.49 -9.99
C SER A 173 -9.57 -18.98 -10.22
N THR A 174 -8.55 -18.42 -10.88
CA THR A 174 -8.47 -17.02 -11.26
C THR A 174 -8.06 -16.90 -12.71
N ALA A 175 -8.73 -16.07 -13.51
CA ALA A 175 -8.48 -15.95 -14.95
C ALA A 175 -8.54 -17.30 -15.70
N GLY A 176 -9.41 -18.23 -15.27
CA GLY A 176 -9.50 -19.58 -15.83
C GLY A 176 -8.29 -20.47 -15.55
N ARG A 177 -7.41 -20.10 -14.63
CA ARG A 177 -6.24 -20.86 -14.21
C ARG A 177 -6.42 -21.47 -12.84
N PRO A 178 -5.91 -22.71 -12.60
CA PRO A 178 -5.82 -23.25 -11.25
C PRO A 178 -4.93 -22.38 -10.39
N THR A 179 -5.44 -21.91 -9.25
CA THR A 179 -4.72 -21.03 -8.33
C THR A 179 -4.77 -21.55 -6.90
N TYR A 180 -3.78 -21.18 -6.09
CA TYR A 180 -3.88 -21.22 -4.64
C TYR A 180 -4.10 -19.82 -4.12
N THR A 181 -5.08 -19.66 -3.23
CA THR A 181 -5.33 -18.43 -2.51
C THR A 181 -4.93 -18.59 -1.05
N VAL A 182 -4.18 -17.65 -0.52
CA VAL A 182 -3.90 -17.52 0.91
C VAL A 182 -4.52 -16.23 1.43
N ARG A 183 -5.13 -16.32 2.60
CA ARG A 183 -5.66 -15.18 3.36
C ARG A 183 -4.78 -14.93 4.57
N ILE A 184 -4.43 -13.68 4.78
CA ILE A 184 -3.54 -13.20 5.82
C ILE A 184 -4.30 -12.17 6.65
N ALA A 185 -4.42 -12.38 7.97
CA ALA A 185 -5.16 -11.50 8.87
C ALA A 185 -4.34 -11.17 10.12
N PRO A 186 -4.47 -9.97 10.70
CA PRO A 186 -3.85 -9.68 11.99
C PRO A 186 -4.32 -10.66 13.07
N LYS A 187 -3.42 -11.08 13.97
CA LYS A 187 -3.79 -11.89 15.13
C LYS A 187 -4.41 -11.07 16.24
N ASP A 188 -3.87 -9.89 16.44
CA ASP A 188 -4.27 -8.96 17.48
C ASP A 188 -4.95 -7.75 16.87
N ASP A 189 -5.08 -6.67 17.60
CA ASP A 189 -5.73 -5.46 17.11
C ASP A 189 -5.11 -4.96 15.80
N GLY A 190 -5.81 -5.21 14.72
CA GLY A 190 -5.50 -4.74 13.38
C GLY A 190 -6.09 -3.35 13.07
N GLY A 191 -6.75 -2.73 14.05
CA GLY A 191 -7.53 -1.53 13.81
C GLY A 191 -8.68 -1.79 12.85
N LEU A 192 -8.80 -0.99 11.80
CA LEU A 192 -9.77 -1.24 10.73
C LEU A 192 -9.25 -2.24 9.69
N LEU A 193 -8.07 -2.82 9.91
CA LEU A 193 -7.48 -3.86 9.12
C LEU A 193 -8.11 -5.23 9.42
N GLY A 194 -8.59 -5.95 8.45
CA GLY A 194 -9.08 -7.33 8.60
C GLY A 194 -8.30 -8.38 7.83
N ALA A 195 -8.04 -8.31 6.49
CA ALA A 195 -7.16 -9.25 5.79
C ALA A 195 -6.61 -8.72 4.48
N ALA A 196 -5.59 -9.39 4.00
CA ALA A 196 -5.22 -9.41 2.60
C ALA A 196 -5.39 -10.82 2.04
N GLU A 197 -5.67 -10.92 0.75
CA GLU A 197 -5.66 -12.17 -0.01
C GLU A 197 -4.69 -12.08 -1.17
N LEU A 198 -3.99 -13.17 -1.41
CA LEU A 198 -3.13 -13.34 -2.56
C LEU A 198 -3.46 -14.66 -3.24
N ALA A 199 -3.81 -14.62 -4.53
CA ALA A 199 -3.94 -15.79 -5.35
C ALA A 199 -2.82 -15.84 -6.40
N TRP A 200 -2.25 -17.03 -6.62
CA TRP A 200 -1.21 -17.25 -7.61
C TRP A 200 -1.46 -18.50 -8.46
N ASP A 201 -1.02 -18.46 -9.70
CA ASP A 201 -1.05 -19.60 -10.62
C ASP A 201 -0.30 -20.80 -10.01
N ALA A 202 -1.00 -21.91 -9.83
CA ALA A 202 -0.47 -23.09 -9.14
C ALA A 202 0.74 -23.73 -9.86
N ALA A 203 0.84 -23.54 -11.18
CA ALA A 203 1.91 -24.12 -12.00
C ALA A 203 3.10 -23.16 -12.21
N ARG A 204 2.86 -21.84 -12.13
CA ARG A 204 3.86 -20.83 -12.49
C ARG A 204 4.27 -19.90 -11.34
N GLY A 205 3.53 -19.94 -10.22
CA GLY A 205 3.79 -19.08 -9.07
C GLY A 205 3.54 -17.57 -9.32
N VAL A 206 2.88 -17.23 -10.44
CA VAL A 206 2.60 -15.85 -10.81
C VAL A 206 1.38 -15.38 -10.05
N PRO A 207 1.44 -14.23 -9.30
CA PRO A 207 0.29 -13.61 -8.68
C PRO A 207 -0.75 -13.21 -9.74
N LEU A 208 -2.01 -13.60 -9.52
CA LEU A 208 -3.14 -13.29 -10.42
C LEU A 208 -4.23 -12.47 -9.73
N ARG A 209 -4.28 -12.45 -8.41
CA ARG A 209 -5.20 -11.62 -7.63
C ARG A 209 -4.55 -11.19 -6.33
N ALA A 210 -4.71 -9.93 -5.99
CA ALA A 210 -4.39 -9.36 -4.69
C ALA A 210 -5.57 -8.52 -4.21
N ALA A 211 -6.04 -8.77 -2.99
CA ALA A 211 -7.20 -8.08 -2.44
C ALA A 211 -6.96 -7.69 -0.98
N VAL A 212 -7.59 -6.60 -0.56
CA VAL A 212 -7.56 -6.08 0.80
C VAL A 212 -8.98 -5.80 1.25
N PHE A 213 -9.28 -6.16 2.48
CA PHE A 213 -10.61 -6.08 3.08
C PHE A 213 -10.59 -5.19 4.33
N ALA A 214 -11.59 -4.39 4.57
CA ALA A 214 -11.77 -3.67 5.81
C ALA A 214 -12.44 -4.55 6.88
N GLN A 215 -12.21 -4.27 8.14
CA GLN A 215 -12.77 -5.04 9.25
C GLN A 215 -14.31 -5.13 9.16
N GLY A 216 -14.83 -6.36 9.18
CA GLY A 216 -16.26 -6.61 9.08
C GLY A 216 -16.86 -6.43 7.68
N GLN A 217 -16.07 -6.28 6.65
CA GLN A 217 -16.52 -6.24 5.26
C GLN A 217 -16.19 -7.54 4.52
N ASP A 218 -17.14 -8.01 3.73
CA ASP A 218 -17.02 -9.21 2.91
C ASP A 218 -16.47 -8.90 1.50
N GLU A 219 -16.62 -7.66 1.06
CA GLU A 219 -16.09 -7.20 -0.22
C GLU A 219 -14.74 -6.52 -0.03
N PRO A 220 -13.80 -6.70 -0.96
CA PRO A 220 -12.50 -6.02 -0.89
C PRO A 220 -12.66 -4.51 -1.06
N VAL A 221 -11.92 -3.74 -0.26
CA VAL A 221 -11.82 -2.28 -0.41
C VAL A 221 -10.76 -1.89 -1.43
N LEU A 222 -9.80 -2.78 -1.67
CA LEU A 222 -8.86 -2.70 -2.77
C LEU A 222 -8.68 -4.08 -3.38
N GLU A 223 -8.69 -4.16 -4.70
CA GLU A 223 -8.47 -5.40 -5.41
C GLU A 223 -7.85 -5.14 -6.78
N LEU A 224 -6.88 -5.96 -7.14
CA LEU A 224 -6.40 -6.12 -8.50
C LEU A 224 -6.49 -7.59 -8.86
N GLU A 225 -7.36 -7.93 -9.83
CA GLU A 225 -7.59 -9.29 -10.26
C GLU A 225 -7.38 -9.43 -11.76
N ALA A 226 -6.64 -10.46 -12.17
CA ALA A 226 -6.56 -10.84 -13.56
C ALA A 226 -7.86 -11.54 -13.99
N THR A 227 -8.46 -11.09 -15.07
CA THR A 227 -9.62 -11.71 -15.72
C THR A 227 -9.23 -12.60 -16.91
N ASP A 228 -8.05 -12.33 -17.48
CA ASP A 228 -7.42 -13.14 -18.52
C ASP A 228 -5.89 -13.03 -18.35
N VAL A 229 -5.14 -14.10 -18.65
CA VAL A 229 -3.68 -14.11 -18.53
C VAL A 229 -3.01 -14.92 -19.62
N SER A 230 -1.96 -14.39 -20.17
CA SER A 230 -1.04 -15.07 -21.08
C SER A 230 0.41 -14.89 -20.62
N TYR A 231 1.23 -15.89 -20.93
CA TYR A 231 2.64 -15.96 -20.59
C TYR A 231 3.48 -16.02 -21.86
N GLY A 232 4.50 -15.19 -21.94
CA GLY A 232 5.41 -15.13 -23.09
C GLY A 232 6.24 -13.87 -23.08
N ALA A 233 7.12 -13.71 -24.05
CA ALA A 233 7.94 -12.52 -24.20
C ALA A 233 7.09 -11.27 -24.41
N ILE A 234 7.45 -10.19 -23.72
CA ILE A 234 6.86 -8.85 -23.89
C ILE A 234 7.85 -7.97 -24.61
N ASP A 235 7.39 -7.26 -25.64
CA ASP A 235 8.21 -6.30 -26.35
C ASP A 235 8.66 -5.17 -25.42
N ALA A 236 9.95 -4.83 -25.43
CA ALA A 236 10.51 -3.82 -24.54
C ALA A 236 9.89 -2.42 -24.76
N GLY A 237 9.42 -2.13 -25.95
CA GLY A 237 8.75 -0.86 -26.29
C GLY A 237 7.43 -0.66 -25.53
N VAL A 238 6.84 -1.73 -24.96
CA VAL A 238 5.66 -1.61 -24.09
C VAL A 238 5.96 -0.76 -22.84
N PHE A 239 7.20 -0.77 -22.37
CA PHE A 239 7.63 -0.04 -21.17
C PHE A 239 8.24 1.33 -21.45
N ASP A 240 8.60 1.63 -22.72
CA ASP A 240 9.12 2.92 -23.15
C ASP A 240 7.97 3.88 -23.50
N THR A 241 7.22 4.27 -22.47
CA THR A 241 6.10 5.19 -22.63
C THR A 241 6.35 6.48 -21.87
N LYS A 242 6.04 7.60 -22.51
CA LYS A 242 6.13 8.93 -21.93
C LYS A 242 4.73 9.48 -21.71
N PRO A 243 4.54 10.30 -20.66
CA PRO A 243 3.29 11.05 -20.49
C PRO A 243 2.96 11.82 -21.78
N PRO A 244 1.67 12.03 -22.09
CA PRO A 244 1.26 12.83 -23.25
C PRO A 244 1.90 14.22 -23.26
N ALA A 245 2.10 14.79 -24.45
CA ALA A 245 2.66 16.11 -24.58
C ALA A 245 1.73 17.16 -23.94
N GLY A 246 2.28 17.99 -23.05
CA GLY A 246 1.52 19.00 -22.30
C GLY A 246 1.13 18.58 -20.89
N SER A 247 1.38 17.32 -20.51
CA SER A 247 1.16 16.90 -19.11
C SER A 247 2.04 17.66 -18.13
N GLU A 248 1.49 18.00 -16.98
CA GLU A 248 2.27 18.48 -15.85
C GLU A 248 3.11 17.32 -15.27
N ILE A 249 4.41 17.53 -15.10
CA ILE A 249 5.29 16.53 -14.51
C ILE A 249 5.65 16.94 -13.09
N VAL A 250 5.21 16.14 -12.12
CA VAL A 250 5.51 16.32 -10.70
C VAL A 250 6.53 15.26 -10.28
N GLU A 251 7.77 15.69 -10.03
CA GLU A 251 8.76 14.80 -9.43
C GLU A 251 8.50 14.69 -7.93
N ILE A 252 8.24 13.47 -7.46
CA ILE A 252 8.12 13.17 -6.04
C ILE A 252 9.46 12.58 -5.58
N ASP A 253 10.27 13.40 -4.94
CA ASP A 253 11.41 12.88 -4.21
C ASP A 253 10.89 12.20 -2.93
N PRO A 254 11.07 10.88 -2.78
CA PRO A 254 10.80 10.26 -1.49
C PRO A 254 11.65 11.00 -0.46
N PRO A 255 11.13 11.27 0.74
CA PRO A 255 11.91 11.90 1.79
C PRO A 255 13.22 11.14 1.86
N ALA A 256 14.33 11.87 1.67
CA ALA A 256 15.67 11.29 1.59
C ALA A 256 15.82 10.35 2.80
N HIS A 257 15.76 9.07 2.52
CA HIS A 257 16.30 8.07 3.42
C HIS A 257 17.82 8.08 3.21
N ASP A 258 18.41 9.30 3.24
CA ASP A 258 19.82 9.44 3.51
C ASP A 258 20.01 8.67 4.77
N GLY A 259 20.73 7.57 4.78
CA GLY A 259 20.99 6.73 5.93
C GLY A 259 21.04 7.41 7.30
N ALA A 260 20.23 8.45 7.44
CA ALA A 260 19.89 9.10 8.67
C ALA A 260 19.34 7.98 9.56
N GLU A 261 20.22 7.44 10.39
CA GLU A 261 19.85 6.63 11.51
C GLU A 261 18.54 7.21 12.09
N PRO A 262 17.54 6.37 12.37
CA PRO A 262 16.28 6.84 12.93
C PRO A 262 16.65 7.81 14.04
N SER A 263 16.15 9.05 13.96
CA SER A 263 16.60 10.15 14.80
C SER A 263 16.88 9.64 16.20
N ARG A 264 18.11 9.76 16.64
CA ARG A 264 18.55 9.33 17.98
C ARG A 264 17.87 10.15 19.07
N VAL A 265 17.21 11.25 18.70
CA VAL A 265 16.48 12.13 19.61
C VAL A 265 15.11 11.54 19.87
N ARG A 266 14.95 10.94 21.03
CA ARG A 266 13.71 10.32 21.52
C ARG A 266 13.36 10.82 22.89
N GLY A 267 12.06 10.77 23.22
CA GLY A 267 11.50 11.27 24.47
C GLY A 267 11.05 12.72 24.38
N VAL A 268 10.05 13.06 25.19
CA VAL A 268 9.36 14.36 25.09
C VAL A 268 10.32 15.53 25.28
N ASP A 269 11.12 15.51 26.33
CA ASP A 269 12.01 16.63 26.69
C ASP A 269 13.09 16.84 25.60
N ALA A 270 13.75 15.75 25.19
CA ALA A 270 14.81 15.84 24.17
C ALA A 270 14.28 16.28 22.80
N VAL A 271 13.05 15.91 22.45
CA VAL A 271 12.39 16.35 21.21
C VAL A 271 11.98 17.81 21.35
N GLN A 272 11.40 18.21 22.48
CA GLN A 272 11.00 19.60 22.76
C GLN A 272 12.18 20.59 22.62
N GLU A 273 13.37 20.23 23.08
CA GLU A 273 14.57 21.06 22.95
C GLU A 273 14.99 21.37 21.48
N ARG A 274 14.49 20.57 20.53
CA ARG A 274 14.82 20.70 19.10
C ARG A 274 13.71 21.34 18.27
N LEU A 275 12.57 21.68 18.89
CA LEU A 275 11.43 22.26 18.22
C LEU A 275 11.31 23.76 18.53
N GLY A 276 10.87 24.54 17.55
CA GLY A 276 10.58 25.96 17.71
C GLY A 276 9.17 26.24 18.30
N PHE A 277 8.42 25.19 18.64
CA PHE A 277 7.06 25.31 19.15
C PHE A 277 6.86 24.39 20.37
N GLN A 278 5.77 24.61 21.12
CA GLN A 278 5.42 23.75 22.24
C GLN A 278 4.85 22.41 21.76
N LEU A 279 5.53 21.31 22.10
CA LEU A 279 5.09 19.96 21.78
C LEU A 279 3.88 19.56 22.63
N SER A 280 2.80 19.10 22.00
CA SER A 280 1.68 18.46 22.67
C SER A 280 1.88 16.93 22.62
N ALA A 281 2.23 16.32 23.73
CA ALA A 281 2.45 14.88 23.82
C ALA A 281 1.91 14.32 25.14
N PRO A 282 0.58 14.28 25.33
CA PRO A 282 -0.03 13.74 26.54
C PRO A 282 0.41 12.27 26.76
N ALA A 283 0.36 11.78 28.00
CA ALA A 283 0.74 10.41 28.32
C ALA A 283 -0.23 9.37 27.75
N GLU A 284 -1.46 9.78 27.49
CA GLU A 284 -2.52 8.97 26.90
C GLU A 284 -3.32 9.82 25.91
N LEU A 285 -3.75 9.23 24.79
CA LEU A 285 -4.53 9.90 23.75
C LEU A 285 -5.61 8.93 23.22
N ALA A 286 -6.86 9.36 23.25
CA ALA A 286 -8.01 8.52 22.87
C ALA A 286 -8.04 7.12 23.55
N GLY A 287 -7.60 7.03 24.82
CA GLY A 287 -7.52 5.79 25.56
C GLY A 287 -6.28 4.93 25.28
N LEU A 288 -5.36 5.40 24.43
CA LEU A 288 -4.14 4.70 24.07
C LEU A 288 -2.93 5.32 24.78
N PRO A 289 -2.07 4.54 25.44
CA PRO A 289 -0.86 5.03 26.06
C PRO A 289 0.14 5.48 24.99
N ARG A 290 0.89 6.56 25.28
CA ARG A 290 1.98 7.00 24.43
C ARG A 290 3.15 6.01 24.54
N THR A 291 3.56 5.43 23.40
CA THR A 291 4.62 4.42 23.33
C THR A 291 5.94 4.96 22.79
N ASP A 292 5.91 6.01 21.95
CA ASP A 292 7.13 6.63 21.40
C ASP A 292 6.93 8.12 21.13
N VAL A 293 8.02 8.90 21.27
CA VAL A 293 8.14 10.27 20.77
C VAL A 293 9.52 10.43 20.20
N ARG A 294 9.60 10.89 18.95
CA ARG A 294 10.88 11.07 18.24
C ARG A 294 10.87 12.30 17.37
N LEU A 295 12.04 12.90 17.22
CA LEU A 295 12.27 13.95 16.26
C LEU A 295 12.32 13.33 14.85
N VAL A 296 11.67 13.94 13.89
CA VAL A 296 11.73 13.57 12.47
C VAL A 296 11.95 14.80 11.62
N ASN A 297 12.35 14.62 10.38
CA ASN A 297 12.40 15.70 9.40
C ASN A 297 11.14 15.63 8.54
N ALA A 298 10.37 16.70 8.50
CA ALA A 298 9.19 16.83 7.66
C ALA A 298 9.39 17.99 6.67
N ASN A 299 9.69 17.67 5.41
CA ASN A 299 9.95 18.65 4.35
C ASN A 299 11.09 19.63 4.67
N GLY A 300 12.20 19.14 5.22
CA GLY A 300 13.35 19.97 5.56
C GLY A 300 13.29 20.69 6.93
N SER A 301 12.14 20.58 7.65
CA SER A 301 11.96 21.20 8.95
C SER A 301 11.84 20.16 10.07
N PRO A 302 12.34 20.48 11.29
CA PRO A 302 12.16 19.62 12.46
C PRO A 302 10.67 19.41 12.77
N ALA A 303 10.29 18.17 13.05
CA ALA A 303 8.94 17.79 13.42
C ALA A 303 8.96 16.73 14.51
N ALA A 304 7.92 16.64 15.31
CA ALA A 304 7.74 15.58 16.29
C ALA A 304 6.78 14.51 15.76
N LEU A 305 7.16 13.26 15.88
CA LEU A 305 6.28 12.12 15.65
C LEU A 305 6.05 11.42 16.98
N SER A 306 4.80 11.42 17.44
CA SER A 306 4.34 10.69 18.63
C SER A 306 3.52 9.47 18.20
N VAL A 307 3.69 8.35 18.92
CA VAL A 307 2.95 7.11 18.68
C VAL A 307 2.16 6.76 19.93
N TYR A 308 0.89 6.46 19.75
CA TYR A 308 -0.03 6.05 20.81
C TYR A 308 -0.59 4.67 20.51
N GLY A 309 -0.53 3.75 21.44
CA GLY A 309 -0.88 2.35 21.27
C GLY A 309 0.22 1.54 20.58
N GLU A 310 -0.11 0.33 20.19
CA GLU A 310 0.77 -0.64 19.53
C GLU A 310 0.08 -1.29 18.33
N GLY A 311 0.86 -1.94 17.47
CA GLY A 311 0.33 -2.63 16.29
C GLY A 311 -0.29 -1.69 15.27
N MET A 312 -1.27 -2.19 14.53
CA MET A 312 -1.93 -1.44 13.46
C MET A 312 -3.02 -0.50 13.95
N GLY A 313 -3.59 -0.75 15.13
CA GLY A 313 -4.52 0.15 15.79
C GLY A 313 -3.86 1.38 16.44
N ALA A 314 -2.54 1.53 16.31
CA ALA A 314 -1.83 2.70 16.83
C ALA A 314 -2.24 3.98 16.11
N ILE A 315 -2.23 5.09 16.87
CA ILE A 315 -2.42 6.43 16.35
C ILE A 315 -1.06 7.13 16.29
N LEU A 316 -0.74 7.69 15.12
CA LEU A 316 0.44 8.49 14.91
C LEU A 316 0.04 9.98 14.88
N VAL A 317 0.81 10.80 15.57
CA VAL A 317 0.62 12.25 15.59
C VAL A 317 1.91 12.92 15.12
N LEU A 318 1.86 13.58 13.97
CA LEU A 318 2.93 14.42 13.47
C LEU A 318 2.63 15.87 13.81
N GLN A 319 3.59 16.56 14.44
CA GLN A 319 3.52 17.98 14.78
C GLN A 319 4.69 18.70 14.16
N ARG A 320 4.42 19.81 13.51
CA ARG A 320 5.41 20.69 12.90
C ARG A 320 4.99 22.14 13.02
N GLU A 321 5.91 23.06 12.88
CA GLU A 321 5.58 24.47 12.76
C GLU A 321 4.64 24.69 11.57
N ALA A 322 3.59 25.48 11.76
CA ALA A 322 2.69 25.86 10.69
C ALA A 322 3.46 26.74 9.69
N GLY A 323 3.52 26.31 8.43
CA GLY A 323 4.12 27.05 7.34
C GLY A 323 3.06 27.74 6.48
N GLU A 324 3.48 28.34 5.36
CA GLU A 324 2.54 28.78 4.34
C GLU A 324 1.61 27.61 3.98
N GLN A 325 0.31 27.90 4.02
CA GLN A 325 -0.75 26.90 3.87
C GLN A 325 -0.49 26.06 2.61
N ARG A 326 -0.19 24.78 2.78
CA ARG A 326 -0.46 23.86 1.70
C ARG A 326 -1.94 23.95 1.40
N GLU A 327 -2.29 24.17 0.16
CA GLU A 327 -3.67 24.04 -0.27
C GLU A 327 -4.17 22.68 0.18
N VAL A 328 -5.06 22.71 1.16
CA VAL A 328 -5.78 21.51 1.56
C VAL A 328 -6.60 21.12 0.33
N PRO A 329 -6.54 19.86 -0.14
CA PRO A 329 -7.33 19.46 -1.28
C PRO A 329 -8.78 19.90 -1.07
N GLU A 330 -9.32 20.72 -1.97
CA GLU A 330 -10.71 21.11 -1.94
C GLU A 330 -11.58 19.85 -2.02
N GLY A 331 -12.62 19.77 -1.19
CA GLY A 331 -13.56 18.65 -1.19
C GLY A 331 -13.45 17.70 0.02
N LEU A 332 -12.38 17.76 0.82
CA LEU A 332 -12.33 16.99 2.05
C LEU A 332 -13.32 17.54 3.10
N PRO A 333 -14.03 16.67 3.84
CA PRO A 333 -14.88 17.06 4.94
C PRO A 333 -14.14 17.94 5.96
N ARG A 334 -14.80 19.01 6.41
CA ARG A 334 -14.25 19.87 7.47
C ARG A 334 -14.77 19.40 8.81
N VAL A 335 -13.86 19.34 9.78
CA VAL A 335 -14.15 18.96 11.16
C VAL A 335 -13.76 20.06 12.14
N ASN A 336 -14.50 20.19 13.24
CA ASN A 336 -14.16 21.12 14.32
C ASN A 336 -13.36 20.37 15.40
N ILE A 337 -12.15 20.85 15.65
CA ILE A 337 -11.25 20.33 16.68
C ILE A 337 -11.05 21.41 17.74
N ASP A 338 -11.98 21.49 18.69
CA ASP A 338 -11.98 22.47 19.80
C ASP A 338 -11.73 23.92 19.35
N GLY A 339 -12.51 24.35 18.35
CA GLY A 339 -12.44 25.69 17.79
C GLY A 339 -11.45 25.84 16.61
N ALA A 340 -10.55 24.92 16.38
CA ALA A 340 -9.77 24.87 15.15
C ALA A 340 -10.57 24.21 14.03
N THR A 341 -10.46 24.72 12.81
CA THR A 341 -11.00 24.07 11.62
C THR A 341 -9.96 23.09 11.09
N GLY A 342 -10.31 21.82 11.05
CA GLY A 342 -9.51 20.77 10.45
C GLY A 342 -10.16 20.19 9.19
N THR A 343 -9.45 19.28 8.53
CA THR A 343 -9.97 18.43 7.46
C THR A 343 -9.80 16.96 7.83
N GLU A 344 -10.73 16.14 7.38
CA GLU A 344 -10.74 14.72 7.64
C GLU A 344 -10.79 13.93 6.32
N LEU A 345 -9.96 12.92 6.24
CA LEU A 345 -10.06 11.86 5.23
C LEU A 345 -10.34 10.55 5.95
N ALA A 346 -11.59 10.13 5.93
CA ALA A 346 -12.02 8.84 6.45
C ALA A 346 -12.09 7.82 5.31
N THR A 347 -11.45 6.68 5.52
CA THR A 347 -11.47 5.53 4.61
C THR A 347 -11.89 4.28 5.38
N PRO A 348 -12.34 3.21 4.72
CA PRO A 348 -12.60 1.95 5.38
C PRO A 348 -11.40 1.36 6.14
N LEU A 349 -10.18 1.84 5.86
CA LEU A 349 -8.92 1.33 6.41
C LEU A 349 -8.28 2.21 7.47
N GLY A 350 -8.76 3.43 7.64
CA GLY A 350 -8.21 4.36 8.60
C GLY A 350 -8.64 5.79 8.37
N THR A 351 -8.29 6.64 9.30
CA THR A 351 -8.66 8.05 9.28
C THR A 351 -7.41 8.92 9.42
N LEU A 352 -7.38 9.99 8.63
CA LEU A 352 -6.41 11.07 8.73
C LEU A 352 -7.16 12.35 9.05
N VAL A 353 -6.73 13.04 10.11
CA VAL A 353 -7.23 14.37 10.49
C VAL A 353 -6.07 15.35 10.47
N THR A 354 -6.23 16.49 9.81
CA THR A 354 -5.26 17.58 9.84
C THR A 354 -5.89 18.86 10.34
N PHE A 355 -5.19 19.60 11.18
CA PHE A 355 -5.65 20.89 11.68
C PHE A 355 -4.46 21.76 12.10
N GLU A 356 -4.71 23.04 12.27
CA GLU A 356 -3.72 24.00 12.78
C GLU A 356 -4.24 24.68 14.05
N ARG A 357 -3.38 24.77 15.06
CA ARG A 357 -3.68 25.44 16.31
C ARG A 357 -2.41 26.06 16.91
N GLY A 358 -2.49 27.33 17.29
CA GLY A 358 -1.37 28.01 17.97
C GLY A 358 -0.07 28.07 17.17
N GLY A 359 -0.13 28.13 15.83
CA GLY A 359 1.06 28.13 14.98
C GLY A 359 1.69 26.74 14.77
N VAL A 360 1.00 25.69 15.18
CA VAL A 360 1.43 24.29 15.00
C VAL A 360 0.45 23.58 14.07
N SER A 361 0.99 22.88 13.09
CA SER A 361 0.25 21.98 12.19
C SER A 361 0.28 20.58 12.75
N TYR A 362 -0.88 19.97 12.92
CA TYR A 362 -1.09 18.63 13.44
C TYR A 362 -1.60 17.72 12.33
N THR A 363 -1.04 16.51 12.26
CA THR A 363 -1.57 15.43 11.44
C THR A 363 -1.74 14.21 12.34
N VAL A 364 -2.99 13.78 12.50
CA VAL A 364 -3.36 12.57 13.25
C VAL A 364 -3.75 11.51 12.24
N VAL A 365 -3.11 10.35 12.28
CA VAL A 365 -3.40 9.24 11.37
C VAL A 365 -3.35 7.91 12.11
N GLY A 366 -4.30 7.02 11.78
CA GLY A 366 -4.34 5.68 12.34
C GLY A 366 -5.35 4.80 11.61
N SER A 367 -5.19 3.49 11.76
CA SER A 367 -6.19 2.52 11.30
C SER A 367 -7.33 2.46 12.34
N VAL A 368 -7.99 3.60 12.51
CA VAL A 368 -9.05 3.81 13.51
C VAL A 368 -10.26 4.52 12.89
N PRO A 369 -11.47 4.35 13.46
CA PRO A 369 -12.65 5.07 12.99
C PRO A 369 -12.50 6.60 13.14
N PRO A 370 -13.25 7.40 12.35
CA PRO A 370 -13.23 8.86 12.40
C PRO A 370 -13.37 9.42 13.81
N VAL A 371 -14.33 8.93 14.57
CA VAL A 371 -14.57 9.41 15.95
C VAL A 371 -13.36 9.22 16.87
N ALA A 372 -12.58 8.16 16.67
CA ALA A 372 -11.36 7.92 17.46
C ALA A 372 -10.23 8.88 17.05
N ALA A 373 -10.06 9.11 15.74
CA ALA A 373 -9.08 10.07 15.22
C ALA A 373 -9.42 11.51 15.64
N GLU A 374 -10.70 11.91 15.58
CA GLU A 374 -11.14 13.21 16.05
C GLU A 374 -10.94 13.39 17.58
N ASN A 375 -11.27 12.35 18.38
CA ASN A 375 -11.03 12.38 19.82
C ASN A 375 -9.54 12.50 20.15
N ALA A 376 -8.69 11.83 19.38
CA ALA A 376 -7.25 12.01 19.49
C ALA A 376 -6.84 13.44 19.12
N ALA A 377 -7.36 13.99 18.04
CA ALA A 377 -7.07 15.37 17.64
C ALA A 377 -7.52 16.42 18.69
N ARG A 378 -8.66 16.20 19.35
CA ARG A 378 -9.13 17.08 20.45
C ARG A 378 -8.28 16.95 21.71
N GLY A 379 -7.68 15.82 21.98
CA GLY A 379 -6.80 15.57 23.12
C GLY A 379 -5.40 16.19 23.00
N LEU A 380 -5.08 16.81 21.87
CA LEU A 380 -3.82 17.49 21.58
C LEU A 380 -3.96 19.00 21.87
#